data_23b6885690229f22fd048313336f8014
#
_entry.id   23b6885690229f22fd048313336f8014
#
_cell.length_a   1.000
_cell.length_b   1.000
_cell.length_c   1.000
_cell.angle_alpha   90.00
_cell.angle_beta   90.00
_cell.angle_gamma   90.00
#
_symmetry.space_group_name_H-M   'P 1'
#
loop_
_entity.id
_entity.type
_entity.pdbx_description
1 polymer ?
#
loop_
_entity_poly.entity_id
_entity_poly.type
_entity_poly.pdbx_seq_one_letter_code
_entity_poly.pdbx_strand_id
1 'polypeptide(L)'
;MSTENKNNKLALLAKDVENKLAVMAKDLERYKEVMAEDYERFFRWHSEDAYKMQVYKLEFERLLVRIGEGDSGKLREYLRNRVDGTQALLLEASVRGDVMTSVALANINELEAKRRMCEQYQMMLDFIGNGNEGELNGQRI
;
A
#
# COMPACT_ATOMS: atom_id res chain seq x y z
N MET A 1 14.88 -8.52 -21.55
CA MET A 1 13.43 -8.61 -21.25
C MET A 1 12.65 -7.84 -22.28
N SER A 2 11.68 -8.45 -22.88
CA SER A 2 10.89 -7.81 -23.92
C SER A 2 9.89 -6.83 -23.34
N THR A 3 9.45 -5.87 -24.15
CA THR A 3 8.39 -4.92 -23.78
C THR A 3 7.11 -5.65 -23.44
N GLU A 4 6.83 -6.73 -24.20
CA GLU A 4 5.66 -7.55 -23.99
C GLU A 4 5.61 -8.16 -22.58
N ASN A 5 6.75 -8.67 -22.09
CA ASN A 5 6.84 -9.20 -20.73
C ASN A 5 6.59 -8.14 -19.67
N LYS A 6 7.13 -6.95 -19.86
CA LYS A 6 6.92 -5.85 -18.93
C LYS A 6 5.46 -5.42 -18.91
N ASN A 7 4.83 -5.35 -20.07
CA ASN A 7 3.41 -5.03 -20.17
C ASN A 7 2.54 -6.08 -19.49
N ASN A 8 2.91 -7.36 -19.64
CA ASN A 8 2.18 -8.44 -18.96
C ASN A 8 2.30 -8.34 -17.44
N LYS A 9 3.48 -8.01 -16.93
CA LYS A 9 3.67 -7.82 -15.49
C LYS A 9 2.87 -6.64 -14.97
N LEU A 10 2.86 -5.53 -15.70
CA LEU A 10 2.07 -4.36 -15.31
C LEU A 10 0.57 -4.68 -15.32
N ALA A 11 0.11 -5.42 -16.31
CA ALA A 11 -1.29 -5.83 -16.38
C ALA A 11 -1.67 -6.73 -15.20
N LEU A 12 -0.79 -7.65 -14.82
CA LEU A 12 -1.01 -8.51 -13.67
C LEU A 12 -1.04 -7.71 -12.36
N LEU A 13 -0.14 -6.75 -12.21
CA LEU A 13 -0.15 -5.88 -11.04
C LEU A 13 -1.42 -5.04 -10.96
N ALA A 14 -1.84 -4.48 -12.09
CA ALA A 14 -3.07 -3.68 -12.14
C ALA A 14 -4.26 -4.52 -11.70
N LYS A 15 -4.36 -5.74 -12.20
CA LYS A 15 -5.46 -6.63 -11.86
C LYS A 15 -5.44 -6.98 -10.38
N ASP A 16 -4.27 -7.26 -9.83
CA ASP A 16 -4.12 -7.57 -8.42
C ASP A 16 -4.57 -6.39 -7.54
N VAL A 17 -4.13 -5.18 -7.88
CA VAL A 17 -4.51 -3.99 -7.14
C VAL A 17 -6.02 -3.72 -7.26
N GLU A 18 -6.58 -3.88 -8.45
CA GLU A 18 -8.02 -3.74 -8.66
C GLU A 18 -8.82 -4.72 -7.81
N ASN A 19 -8.37 -5.97 -7.74
CA ASN A 19 -9.02 -6.98 -6.90
C ASN A 19 -8.96 -6.62 -5.42
N LYS A 20 -7.80 -6.13 -4.96
CA LYS A 20 -7.65 -5.68 -3.58
C LYS A 20 -8.55 -4.50 -3.27
N LEU A 21 -8.64 -3.55 -4.19
CA LEU A 21 -9.52 -2.40 -4.04
C LEU A 21 -10.99 -2.81 -3.97
N ALA A 22 -11.40 -3.79 -4.77
CA ALA A 22 -12.77 -4.29 -4.73
C ALA A 22 -13.12 -4.90 -3.37
N VAL A 23 -12.20 -5.67 -2.79
CA VAL A 23 -12.38 -6.25 -1.45
C VAL A 23 -12.45 -5.15 -0.40
N MET A 24 -11.55 -4.17 -0.48
CA MET A 24 -11.52 -3.04 0.45
C MET A 24 -12.79 -2.22 0.40
N ALA A 25 -13.34 -2.01 -0.80
CA ALA A 25 -14.59 -1.28 -0.96
C ALA A 25 -15.74 -1.97 -0.24
N LYS A 26 -15.81 -3.30 -0.32
CA LYS A 26 -16.82 -4.08 0.40
C LYS A 26 -16.64 -3.98 1.91
N ASP A 27 -15.41 -4.09 2.38
CA ASP A 27 -15.10 -4.01 3.80
C ASP A 27 -15.46 -2.62 4.36
N LEU A 28 -15.11 -1.57 3.63
CA LEU A 28 -15.44 -0.20 4.05
C LEU A 28 -16.94 0.03 4.08
N GLU A 29 -17.67 -0.52 3.14
CA GLU A 29 -19.12 -0.41 3.13
C GLU A 29 -19.73 -1.11 4.35
N ARG A 30 -19.21 -2.28 4.71
CA ARG A 30 -19.64 -3.00 5.91
C ARG A 30 -19.35 -2.19 7.16
N TYR A 31 -18.19 -1.54 7.25
CA TYR A 31 -17.86 -0.69 8.40
C TYR A 31 -18.80 0.51 8.50
N LYS A 32 -19.19 1.09 7.38
CA LYS A 32 -20.18 2.17 7.37
C LYS A 32 -21.52 1.70 7.91
N GLU A 33 -21.95 0.50 7.54
CA GLU A 33 -23.19 -0.08 8.02
C GLU A 33 -23.15 -0.31 9.52
N VAL A 34 -22.06 -0.87 10.04
CA VAL A 34 -21.90 -1.08 11.49
C VAL A 34 -21.94 0.26 12.21
N MET A 35 -21.24 1.27 11.68
CA MET A 35 -21.23 2.59 12.29
C MET A 35 -22.63 3.21 12.32
N ALA A 36 -23.39 3.05 11.25
CA ALA A 36 -24.73 3.59 11.17
C ALA A 36 -25.70 2.90 12.15
N GLU A 37 -25.51 1.62 12.39
CA GLU A 37 -26.38 0.84 13.28
C GLU A 37 -25.99 0.99 14.74
N ASP A 38 -24.70 1.04 15.05
CA ASP A 38 -24.20 1.02 16.42
C ASP A 38 -22.84 1.71 16.50
N TYR A 39 -22.86 3.01 16.83
CA TYR A 39 -21.64 3.80 16.96
C TYR A 39 -20.67 3.24 18.00
N GLU A 40 -21.20 2.79 19.15
CA GLU A 40 -20.35 2.29 20.23
C GLU A 40 -19.59 1.07 19.77
N ARG A 41 -20.30 0.12 19.14
CA ARG A 41 -19.69 -1.09 18.63
C ARG A 41 -18.64 -0.77 17.59
N PHE A 42 -18.95 0.14 16.67
CA PHE A 42 -18.01 0.53 15.63
C PHE A 42 -16.75 1.12 16.23
N PHE A 43 -16.87 2.13 17.08
CA PHE A 43 -15.69 2.80 17.65
C PHE A 43 -14.91 1.91 18.59
N ARG A 44 -15.57 1.00 19.29
CA ARG A 44 -14.88 0.09 20.19
C ARG A 44 -14.11 -1.01 19.46
N TRP A 45 -14.70 -1.57 18.41
CA TRP A 45 -14.15 -2.79 17.81
C TRP A 45 -13.66 -2.67 16.37
N HIS A 46 -14.07 -1.63 15.64
CA HIS A 46 -13.83 -1.56 14.20
C HIS A 46 -13.17 -0.29 13.70
N SER A 47 -13.12 0.78 14.51
CA SER A 47 -12.63 2.08 14.03
C SER A 47 -11.18 2.05 13.57
N GLU A 48 -10.32 1.32 14.29
CA GLU A 48 -8.91 1.23 13.90
C GLU A 48 -8.73 0.52 12.58
N ASP A 49 -9.42 -0.62 12.43
CA ASP A 49 -9.34 -1.38 11.18
C ASP A 49 -9.94 -0.61 10.01
N ALA A 50 -11.05 0.10 10.24
CA ALA A 50 -11.65 0.93 9.21
C ALA A 50 -10.70 2.06 8.78
N TYR A 51 -10.03 2.68 9.72
CA TYR A 51 -9.05 3.72 9.44
C TYR A 51 -7.90 3.18 8.58
N LYS A 52 -7.34 2.05 8.99
CA LYS A 52 -6.25 1.41 8.26
C LYS A 52 -6.68 1.02 6.86
N MET A 53 -7.88 0.49 6.73
CA MET A 53 -8.44 0.12 5.43
C MET A 53 -8.56 1.33 4.51
N GLN A 54 -8.97 2.48 5.06
CA GLN A 54 -9.05 3.72 4.30
C GLN A 54 -7.67 4.16 3.80
N VAL A 55 -6.64 4.04 4.63
CA VAL A 55 -5.26 4.35 4.23
C VAL A 55 -4.82 3.44 3.08
N TYR A 56 -5.06 2.13 3.22
CA TYR A 56 -4.72 1.18 2.15
C TYR A 56 -5.42 1.53 0.85
N LYS A 57 -6.71 1.83 0.94
CA LYS A 57 -7.50 2.16 -0.25
C LYS A 57 -6.90 3.35 -0.99
N LEU A 58 -6.59 4.42 -0.28
CA LEU A 58 -6.00 5.61 -0.90
C LEU A 58 -4.64 5.33 -1.53
N GLU A 59 -3.80 4.54 -0.84
CA GLU A 59 -2.49 4.19 -1.35
C GLU A 59 -2.59 3.31 -2.60
N PHE A 60 -3.48 2.34 -2.59
CA PHE A 60 -3.67 1.47 -3.76
C PHE A 60 -4.31 2.20 -4.93
N GLU A 61 -5.18 3.17 -4.68
CA GLU A 61 -5.75 3.99 -5.75
C GLU A 61 -4.66 4.80 -6.45
N ARG A 62 -3.76 5.41 -5.68
CA ARG A 62 -2.63 6.15 -6.23
C ARG A 62 -1.70 5.24 -7.02
N LEU A 63 -1.44 4.06 -6.47
CA LEU A 63 -0.59 3.08 -7.13
C LEU A 63 -1.19 2.63 -8.46
N LEU A 64 -2.50 2.40 -8.50
CA LEU A 64 -3.16 1.96 -9.72
C LEU A 64 -3.02 2.99 -10.84
N VAL A 65 -3.08 4.27 -10.51
CA VAL A 65 -2.84 5.34 -11.47
C VAL A 65 -1.43 5.22 -12.05
N ARG A 66 -0.44 4.98 -11.20
CA ARG A 66 0.95 4.84 -11.64
C ARG A 66 1.15 3.62 -12.54
N ILE A 67 0.54 2.51 -12.17
CA ILE A 67 0.60 1.29 -13.00
C ILE A 67 -0.03 1.57 -14.37
N GLY A 68 -1.14 2.30 -14.40
CA GLY A 68 -1.84 2.64 -15.63
C GLY A 68 -1.05 3.51 -16.59
N GLU A 69 -0.03 4.19 -16.12
CA GLU A 69 0.84 4.98 -17.00
C GLU A 69 1.68 4.13 -17.95
N GLY A 70 1.82 2.85 -17.65
CA GLY A 70 2.47 1.91 -18.54
C GLY A 70 3.98 1.99 -18.60
N ASP A 71 4.60 2.74 -17.71
CA ASP A 71 6.06 2.93 -17.68
C ASP A 71 6.64 2.21 -16.46
N SER A 72 7.22 1.04 -16.68
CA SER A 72 7.77 0.23 -15.61
C SER A 72 8.94 0.91 -14.89
N GLY A 73 9.71 1.73 -15.59
CA GLY A 73 10.82 2.48 -14.98
C GLY A 73 10.31 3.51 -14.00
N LYS A 74 9.32 4.29 -14.40
CA LYS A 74 8.69 5.28 -13.52
C LYS A 74 7.98 4.61 -12.35
N LEU A 75 7.35 3.48 -12.60
CA LEU A 75 6.69 2.72 -11.53
C LEU A 75 7.72 2.24 -10.50
N ARG A 76 8.85 1.69 -10.96
CA ARG A 76 9.92 1.28 -10.05
C ARG A 76 10.42 2.44 -9.20
N GLU A 77 10.61 3.60 -9.82
CA GLU A 77 11.03 4.80 -9.11
C GLU A 77 10.00 5.22 -8.08
N TYR A 78 8.73 5.22 -8.45
CA TYR A 78 7.63 5.53 -7.53
C TYR A 78 7.63 4.57 -6.33
N LEU A 79 7.74 3.28 -6.59
CA LEU A 79 7.72 2.26 -5.52
C LEU A 79 8.90 2.40 -4.58
N ARG A 80 10.10 2.67 -5.13
CA ARG A 80 11.29 2.92 -4.29
C ARG A 80 11.10 4.13 -3.41
N ASN A 81 10.57 5.21 -3.99
CA ASN A 81 10.33 6.43 -3.23
C ASN A 81 9.31 6.17 -2.12
N ARG A 82 8.30 5.34 -2.38
CA ARG A 82 7.33 4.99 -1.35
C ARG A 82 7.94 4.13 -0.25
N VAL A 83 8.80 3.18 -0.60
CA VAL A 83 9.52 2.37 0.40
C VAL A 83 10.39 3.28 1.28
N ASP A 84 11.21 4.10 0.66
CA ASP A 84 12.12 4.98 1.38
C ASP A 84 11.38 5.99 2.24
N GLY A 85 10.33 6.58 1.70
CA GLY A 85 9.52 7.56 2.41
C GLY A 85 8.80 6.97 3.61
N THR A 86 8.21 5.78 3.46
CA THR A 86 7.54 5.12 4.59
C THR A 86 8.53 4.69 5.66
N GLN A 87 9.69 4.18 5.27
CA GLN A 87 10.73 3.81 6.23
C GLN A 87 11.22 5.02 7.02
N ALA A 88 11.41 6.15 6.35
CA ALA A 88 11.81 7.39 7.00
C ALA A 88 10.76 7.86 8.01
N LEU A 89 9.48 7.79 7.66
CA LEU A 89 8.39 8.16 8.57
C LEU A 89 8.34 7.26 9.79
N LEU A 90 8.54 5.96 9.59
CA LEU A 90 8.55 4.99 10.69
C LEU A 90 9.71 5.24 11.64
N LEU A 91 10.87 5.54 11.10
CA LEU A 91 12.05 5.84 11.91
C LEU A 91 11.82 7.12 12.73
N GLU A 92 11.31 8.16 12.10
CA GLU A 92 11.00 9.42 12.78
C GLU A 92 10.01 9.20 13.91
N ALA A 93 8.95 8.44 13.67
CA ALA A 93 7.94 8.15 14.68
C ALA A 93 8.53 7.36 15.87
N SER A 94 9.43 6.41 15.61
CA SER A 94 10.03 5.60 16.67
C SER A 94 10.96 6.41 17.56
N VAL A 95 11.58 7.47 17.01
CA VAL A 95 12.50 8.33 17.79
C VAL A 95 11.72 9.38 18.59
N ARG A 96 10.62 9.88 18.04
CA ARG A 96 9.93 11.03 18.61
C ARG A 96 9.21 10.75 19.94
N GLY A 97 8.63 9.57 20.10
CA GLY A 97 7.89 9.22 21.31
C GLY A 97 6.61 10.03 21.45
N ASP A 98 5.50 9.50 21.02
CA ASP A 98 4.25 10.24 21.00
C ASP A 98 3.47 10.20 22.31
N VAL A 99 2.75 11.30 22.58
CA VAL A 99 1.80 11.38 23.66
C VAL A 99 0.48 10.75 23.22
N MET A 100 -0.18 10.05 24.14
CA MET A 100 -1.44 9.35 23.84
C MET A 100 -2.61 10.32 23.81
N THR A 101 -2.87 10.87 22.64
CA THR A 101 -4.06 11.68 22.36
C THR A 101 -4.83 11.02 21.21
N SER A 102 -6.03 11.51 20.91
CA SER A 102 -6.78 10.98 19.76
C SER A 102 -6.04 11.21 18.43
N VAL A 103 -5.29 12.31 18.34
CA VAL A 103 -4.44 12.57 17.17
C VAL A 103 -3.28 11.59 17.12
N ALA A 104 -2.65 11.32 18.27
CA ALA A 104 -1.55 10.35 18.33
C ALA A 104 -2.01 8.95 17.97
N LEU A 105 -3.20 8.55 18.42
CA LEU A 105 -3.76 7.25 18.03
C LEU A 105 -4.02 7.15 16.53
N ALA A 106 -4.55 8.21 15.92
CA ALA A 106 -4.75 8.24 14.48
C ALA A 106 -3.41 8.14 13.75
N ASN A 107 -2.39 8.83 14.25
CA ASN A 107 -1.05 8.77 13.66
C ASN A 107 -0.44 7.38 13.78
N ILE A 108 -0.61 6.72 14.92
CA ILE A 108 -0.14 5.34 15.12
C ILE A 108 -0.80 4.41 14.11
N ASN A 109 -2.11 4.50 13.95
CA ASN A 109 -2.84 3.66 12.99
C ASN A 109 -2.40 3.93 11.55
N GLU A 110 -2.18 5.20 11.21
CA GLU A 110 -1.68 5.54 9.89
C GLU A 110 -0.27 4.96 9.66
N LEU A 111 0.60 5.05 10.64
CA LEU A 111 1.95 4.51 10.55
C LEU A 111 1.95 3.00 10.41
N GLU A 112 1.09 2.30 11.15
CA GLU A 112 0.96 0.85 11.01
C GLU A 112 0.49 0.46 9.60
N ALA A 113 -0.50 1.20 9.09
CA ALA A 113 -0.99 0.97 7.74
C ALA A 113 0.11 1.21 6.71
N LYS A 114 0.86 2.29 6.89
CA LYS A 114 1.97 2.60 5.97
C LYS A 114 3.11 1.60 6.06
N ARG A 115 3.35 1.05 7.24
CA ARG A 115 4.35 -0.02 7.38
C ARG A 115 3.96 -1.24 6.55
N ARG A 116 2.69 -1.62 6.59
CA ARG A 116 2.20 -2.73 5.77
C ARG A 116 2.25 -2.40 4.29
N MET A 117 1.93 -1.16 3.94
CA MET A 117 2.05 -0.71 2.54
C MET A 117 3.50 -0.75 2.07
N CYS A 118 4.45 -0.41 2.93
CA CYS A 118 5.87 -0.51 2.60
C CYS A 118 6.23 -1.94 2.19
N GLU A 119 5.73 -2.93 2.92
CA GLU A 119 5.94 -4.34 2.57
C GLU A 119 5.33 -4.66 1.21
N GLN A 120 4.12 -4.16 0.94
CA GLN A 120 3.47 -4.37 -0.36
C GLN A 120 4.26 -3.73 -1.49
N TYR A 121 4.75 -2.51 -1.30
CA TYR A 121 5.56 -1.84 -2.31
C TYR A 121 6.84 -2.63 -2.59
N GLN A 122 7.48 -3.15 -1.54
CA GLN A 122 8.69 -3.94 -1.71
C GLN A 122 8.40 -5.23 -2.49
N MET A 123 7.32 -5.91 -2.17
CA MET A 123 6.91 -7.11 -2.90
C MET A 123 6.67 -6.81 -4.38
N MET A 124 6.05 -5.67 -4.66
CA MET A 124 5.79 -5.26 -6.04
C MET A 124 7.07 -4.89 -6.78
N LEU A 125 8.00 -4.23 -6.11
CA LEU A 125 9.33 -3.96 -6.66
C LEU A 125 10.02 -5.25 -7.04
N ASP A 126 10.00 -6.23 -6.15
CA ASP A 126 10.62 -7.53 -6.41
C ASP A 126 9.95 -8.22 -7.60
N PHE A 127 8.65 -8.11 -7.70
CA PHE A 127 7.89 -8.73 -8.79
C PHE A 127 8.25 -8.13 -10.15
N ILE A 128 8.30 -6.80 -10.27
CA ILE A 128 8.60 -6.15 -11.55
C ILE A 128 10.09 -6.12 -11.86
N GLY A 129 10.91 -6.47 -10.86
CA GLY A 129 12.34 -6.34 -10.97
C GLY A 129 12.77 -4.89 -10.74
N ASN A 130 13.88 -4.69 -10.06
CA ASN A 130 14.33 -3.33 -9.68
C ASN A 130 15.27 -2.69 -10.71
N GLY A 131 15.08 -3.02 -11.98
CA GLY A 131 15.83 -2.45 -13.08
C GLY A 131 16.92 -3.36 -13.63
N ASN A 132 17.21 -4.46 -12.95
CA ASN A 132 18.28 -5.38 -13.30
C ASN A 132 17.77 -6.77 -13.68
N GLU A 133 16.60 -6.85 -14.23
CA GLU A 133 15.97 -8.13 -14.52
C GLU A 133 16.83 -9.03 -15.41
N GLY A 134 17.39 -8.46 -16.47
CA GLY A 134 18.25 -9.22 -17.38
C GLY A 134 19.49 -9.74 -16.69
N GLU A 135 20.11 -8.89 -15.91
CA GLU A 135 21.30 -9.24 -15.15
C GLU A 135 21.02 -10.29 -14.11
N LEU A 136 19.93 -10.11 -13.37
CA LEU A 136 19.55 -11.07 -12.35
C LEU A 136 19.30 -12.44 -12.94
N ASN A 137 18.62 -12.48 -14.06
CA ASN A 137 18.36 -13.76 -14.74
C ASN A 137 19.65 -14.42 -15.16
N GLY A 138 20.60 -13.65 -15.64
CA GLY A 138 21.92 -14.18 -15.97
C GLY A 138 22.70 -14.62 -14.76
N GLN A 139 22.64 -13.86 -13.68
CA GLN A 139 23.39 -14.15 -12.46
C GLN A 139 22.86 -15.32 -11.68
N ARG A 140 21.61 -15.63 -11.80
CA ARG A 140 21.01 -16.74 -11.09
C ARG A 140 21.41 -18.09 -11.62
N ILE A 141 22.05 -18.06 -12.71
CA ILE A 141 22.52 -19.28 -13.34
C ILE A 141 23.70 -19.86 -12.58
#